data_b6d5b924489c8aa6857b8934ad6ce5e9
#
_entry.id   b6d5b924489c8aa6857b8934ad6ce5e9
#
_cell.length_a   1.000
_cell.length_b   1.000
_cell.length_c   1.000
_cell.angle_alpha   90.00
_cell.angle_beta   90.00
_cell.angle_gamma   90.00
#
_symmetry.space_group_name_H-M   'P 1'
#
loop_
_entity.id
_entity.type
_entity.pdbx_description
1 polymer ?
#
loop_
_entity_poly.entity_id
_entity_poly.type
_entity_poly.pdbx_seq_one_letter_code
_entity_poly.pdbx_strand_id
1 'polypeptide(L)'
;MSKKYYPDISHYEPVRNWNEVKEKCPFLISKATEGTNYVDSTLKSFIKNCEDRKIPYWLYAYLDKGSELAQAKFLVHTCKKLVGKYFVGYVLDVEAGNEAGNVRDALKYLEGLKYKVMLYHMYADYASYKTVVAGRGKNTAWWEARYGRNDGVYSAKYPCHRGVELHQFTDAGTCPGIGKSLDLNRITGQGKNEEWFMTPSDMKSNTAIAKEVIAGKWSNGIERKRRLEAAGYNYAAIQKIVNKLLE
;
A
#
# COMPACT_ATOMS: atom_id res chain seq x y z
N MET A 1 -9.34 -9.36 -18.80
CA MET A 1 -8.44 -9.29 -17.60
C MET A 1 -9.22 -9.81 -16.39
N SER A 2 -8.61 -10.63 -15.51
CA SER A 2 -9.28 -11.07 -14.28
C SER A 2 -9.53 -9.86 -13.37
N LYS A 3 -10.65 -9.89 -12.61
CA LYS A 3 -10.97 -8.85 -11.61
C LYS A 3 -9.87 -8.83 -10.55
N LYS A 4 -9.36 -7.63 -10.23
CA LYS A 4 -8.38 -7.39 -9.17
C LYS A 4 -9.07 -6.84 -7.93
N TYR A 5 -8.50 -7.15 -6.77
CA TYR A 5 -8.97 -6.69 -5.47
C TYR A 5 -7.82 -6.02 -4.73
N TYR A 6 -8.12 -4.99 -3.96
CA TYR A 6 -7.16 -4.24 -3.14
C TYR A 6 -7.73 -4.14 -1.72
N PRO A 7 -7.67 -5.24 -0.95
CA PRO A 7 -8.18 -5.25 0.41
C PRO A 7 -7.21 -4.59 1.38
N ASP A 8 -7.76 -4.00 2.42
CA ASP A 8 -7.04 -3.74 3.66
C ASP A 8 -7.69 -4.56 4.77
N ILE A 9 -6.86 -5.12 5.65
CA ILE A 9 -7.24 -6.16 6.60
C ILE A 9 -6.54 -5.98 7.95
N SER A 10 -7.05 -6.69 8.95
CA SER A 10 -6.48 -6.85 10.28
C SER A 10 -6.67 -8.29 10.76
N HIS A 11 -6.47 -8.54 12.04
CA HIS A 11 -6.80 -9.85 12.64
C HIS A 11 -8.27 -10.22 12.55
N TYR A 12 -9.17 -9.27 12.27
CA TYR A 12 -10.61 -9.53 12.09
C TYR A 12 -10.92 -10.21 10.75
N GLU A 13 -10.10 -9.99 9.71
CA GLU A 13 -10.26 -10.53 8.36
C GLU A 13 -9.16 -11.55 8.02
N PRO A 14 -9.17 -12.75 8.64
CA PRO A 14 -8.11 -13.73 8.43
C PRO A 14 -8.09 -14.25 6.99
N VAL A 15 -6.92 -14.27 6.38
CA VAL A 15 -6.73 -14.86 5.05
C VAL A 15 -6.89 -16.38 5.13
N ARG A 16 -7.84 -16.91 4.37
CA ARG A 16 -8.21 -18.35 4.32
C ARG A 16 -7.48 -19.11 3.22
N ASN A 17 -7.21 -18.44 2.11
CA ASN A 17 -6.52 -19.04 0.96
C ASN A 17 -5.51 -18.04 0.36
N TRP A 18 -4.26 -18.17 0.76
CA TRP A 18 -3.15 -17.31 0.31
C TRP A 18 -2.82 -17.45 -1.18
N ASN A 19 -3.09 -18.60 -1.80
CA ASN A 19 -2.83 -18.79 -3.22
C ASN A 19 -3.84 -18.01 -4.05
N GLU A 20 -5.10 -18.00 -3.64
CA GLU A 20 -6.15 -17.22 -4.27
C GLU A 20 -5.92 -15.71 -4.09
N VAL A 21 -5.51 -15.28 -2.89
CA VAL A 21 -5.11 -13.89 -2.62
C VAL A 21 -3.97 -13.46 -3.54
N LYS A 22 -2.92 -14.28 -3.67
CA LYS A 22 -1.80 -13.99 -4.58
C LYS A 22 -2.24 -13.78 -6.03
N GLU A 23 -3.21 -14.56 -6.48
CA GLU A 23 -3.72 -14.48 -7.86
C GLU A 23 -4.60 -13.23 -8.08
N LYS A 24 -5.36 -12.83 -7.08
CA LYS A 24 -6.40 -11.80 -7.20
C LYS A 24 -6.01 -10.44 -6.65
N CYS A 25 -5.06 -10.36 -5.72
CA CYS A 25 -4.69 -9.14 -5.03
C CYS A 25 -3.28 -8.69 -5.44
N PRO A 26 -3.15 -7.61 -6.21
CA PRO A 26 -1.84 -7.06 -6.62
C PRO A 26 -0.96 -6.65 -5.45
N PHE A 27 -1.57 -6.17 -4.37
CA PHE A 27 -0.95 -5.88 -3.08
C PHE A 27 -1.98 -6.02 -1.95
N LEU A 28 -1.48 -6.05 -0.73
CA LEU A 28 -2.29 -6.07 0.49
C LEU A 28 -1.91 -4.91 1.41
N ILE A 29 -2.86 -4.46 2.21
CA ILE A 29 -2.62 -3.53 3.30
C ILE A 29 -3.05 -4.25 4.58
N SER A 30 -2.26 -4.19 5.66
CA SER A 30 -2.61 -4.88 6.90
C SER A 30 -2.27 -4.04 8.12
N LYS A 31 -3.12 -4.15 9.15
CA LYS A 31 -2.85 -3.58 10.47
C LYS A 31 -1.55 -4.14 11.02
N ALA A 32 -0.72 -3.27 11.55
CA ALA A 32 0.49 -3.65 12.24
C ALA A 32 0.42 -3.28 13.71
N THR A 33 -0.02 -2.05 14.01
CA THR A 33 -0.07 -1.52 15.37
C THR A 33 -1.28 -0.64 15.60
N GLU A 34 -1.61 -0.41 16.86
CA GLU A 34 -2.58 0.59 17.31
C GLU A 34 -2.01 1.26 18.55
N GLY A 35 -2.13 2.58 18.63
CA GLY A 35 -1.51 3.33 19.71
C GLY A 35 -0.01 3.08 19.81
N THR A 36 0.51 3.03 21.03
CA THR A 36 1.94 2.79 21.33
C THR A 36 2.23 1.43 21.96
N ASN A 37 1.25 0.55 22.13
CA ASN A 37 1.39 -0.69 22.89
C ASN A 37 0.67 -1.90 22.30
N TYR A 38 -0.20 -1.74 21.29
CA TYR A 38 -0.87 -2.86 20.65
C TYR A 38 -0.15 -3.24 19.35
N VAL A 39 0.04 -4.54 19.17
CA VAL A 39 0.56 -5.14 17.93
C VAL A 39 -0.46 -6.14 17.43
N ASP A 40 -0.86 -6.04 16.16
CA ASP A 40 -1.83 -6.96 15.57
C ASP A 40 -1.32 -8.40 15.64
N SER A 41 -2.18 -9.29 16.12
CA SER A 41 -1.83 -10.70 16.38
C SER A 41 -1.43 -11.45 15.12
N THR A 42 -1.90 -11.01 13.95
CA THR A 42 -1.61 -11.64 12.65
C THR A 42 -0.36 -11.07 11.98
N LEU A 43 0.22 -9.97 12.45
CA LEU A 43 1.30 -9.24 11.79
C LEU A 43 2.45 -10.14 11.30
N LYS A 44 2.97 -10.99 12.17
CA LYS A 44 4.13 -11.85 11.82
C LYS A 44 3.76 -12.88 10.76
N SER A 45 2.60 -13.52 10.88
CA SER A 45 2.13 -14.51 9.91
C SER A 45 1.77 -13.87 8.58
N PHE A 46 1.17 -12.66 8.61
CA PHE A 46 0.86 -11.88 7.43
C PHE A 46 2.14 -11.55 6.64
N ILE A 47 3.14 -10.94 7.28
CA ILE A 47 4.43 -10.60 6.64
C ILE A 47 5.07 -11.87 6.05
N LYS A 48 5.19 -12.95 6.84
CA LYS A 48 5.77 -14.20 6.35
C LYS A 48 5.06 -14.72 5.10
N ASN A 49 3.73 -14.73 5.08
CA ASN A 49 2.96 -15.21 3.94
C ASN A 49 3.13 -14.32 2.70
N CYS A 50 3.20 -13.00 2.87
CA CYS A 50 3.45 -12.06 1.78
C CYS A 50 4.86 -12.26 1.19
N GLU A 51 5.89 -12.37 2.02
CA GLU A 51 7.28 -12.58 1.60
C GLU A 51 7.46 -13.93 0.87
N ASP A 52 6.94 -15.03 1.43
CA ASP A 52 7.03 -16.37 0.84
C ASP A 52 6.36 -16.43 -0.55
N ARG A 53 5.30 -15.65 -0.75
CA ARG A 53 4.52 -15.63 -2.00
C ARG A 53 4.83 -14.48 -2.93
N LYS A 54 5.74 -13.60 -2.52
CA LYS A 54 6.13 -12.41 -3.30
C LYS A 54 4.94 -11.47 -3.56
N ILE A 55 4.11 -11.25 -2.54
CA ILE A 55 2.98 -10.33 -2.57
C ILE A 55 3.46 -9.00 -1.99
N PRO A 56 3.40 -7.88 -2.74
CA PRO A 56 3.66 -6.55 -2.19
C PRO A 56 2.70 -6.22 -1.06
N TYR A 57 3.18 -5.60 0.02
CA TYR A 57 2.33 -5.28 1.15
C TYR A 57 2.69 -3.97 1.84
N TRP A 58 1.67 -3.38 2.46
CA TRP A 58 1.72 -2.18 3.28
C TRP A 58 1.34 -2.51 4.71
N LEU A 59 1.87 -1.74 5.65
CA LEU A 59 1.58 -1.92 7.08
C LEU A 59 1.07 -0.62 7.67
N TYR A 60 -0.11 -0.66 8.32
CA TYR A 60 -0.69 0.52 8.91
C TYR A 60 -0.64 0.54 10.45
N ALA A 61 -0.54 1.75 11.00
CA ALA A 61 -0.84 2.04 12.38
C ALA A 61 -2.18 2.75 12.48
N TYR A 62 -3.13 2.20 13.22
CA TYR A 62 -4.29 2.93 13.68
C TYR A 62 -3.82 3.92 14.76
N LEU A 63 -4.01 5.21 14.50
CA LEU A 63 -3.54 6.25 15.40
C LEU A 63 -4.61 6.64 16.41
N ASP A 64 -4.38 6.32 17.66
CA ASP A 64 -5.12 6.92 18.77
C ASP A 64 -4.87 8.42 18.82
N LYS A 65 -5.83 9.17 19.36
CA LYS A 65 -5.65 10.60 19.58
C LYS A 65 -4.52 10.89 20.56
N GLY A 66 -3.61 11.76 20.14
CA GLY A 66 -2.45 12.19 20.92
C GLY A 66 -1.24 11.27 20.76
N SER A 67 -0.06 11.87 20.79
CA SER A 67 1.23 11.16 20.62
C SER A 67 1.41 10.46 19.26
N GLU A 68 0.81 10.95 18.18
CA GLU A 68 0.84 10.36 16.84
C GLU A 68 2.26 10.10 16.35
N LEU A 69 3.22 10.99 16.65
CA LEU A 69 4.64 10.78 16.36
C LEU A 69 5.23 9.58 17.12
N ALA A 70 4.86 9.38 18.38
CA ALA A 70 5.32 8.22 19.17
C ALA A 70 4.74 6.92 18.58
N GLN A 71 3.49 6.95 18.13
CA GLN A 71 2.82 5.82 17.49
C GLN A 71 3.45 5.48 16.15
N ALA A 72 3.80 6.46 15.31
CA ALA A 72 4.56 6.24 14.09
C ALA A 72 5.95 5.63 14.36
N LYS A 73 6.63 6.06 15.42
CA LYS A 73 7.90 5.46 15.86
C LYS A 73 7.71 4.02 16.35
N PHE A 74 6.62 3.74 17.06
CA PHE A 74 6.27 2.39 17.52
C PHE A 74 6.00 1.45 16.35
N LEU A 75 5.25 1.90 15.33
CA LEU A 75 5.04 1.17 14.08
C LEU A 75 6.38 0.74 13.45
N VAL A 76 7.27 1.70 13.22
CA VAL A 76 8.57 1.44 12.60
C VAL A 76 9.42 0.51 13.46
N HIS A 77 9.49 0.76 14.78
CA HIS A 77 10.25 -0.08 15.71
C HIS A 77 9.78 -1.54 15.68
N THR A 78 8.45 -1.75 15.68
CA THR A 78 7.84 -3.08 15.65
C THR A 78 8.12 -3.80 14.34
N CYS A 79 8.01 -3.08 13.21
CA CYS A 79 8.05 -3.70 11.89
C CYS A 79 9.46 -3.86 11.30
N LYS A 80 10.41 -2.97 11.59
CA LYS A 80 11.71 -2.87 10.91
C LYS A 80 12.56 -4.15 10.85
N LYS A 81 12.36 -5.07 11.80
CA LYS A 81 13.08 -6.36 11.84
C LYS A 81 12.28 -7.52 11.26
N LEU A 82 11.01 -7.28 10.91
CA LEU A 82 10.09 -8.28 10.39
C LEU A 82 9.92 -8.17 8.88
N VAL A 83 9.92 -6.93 8.37
CA VAL A 83 9.69 -6.65 6.95
C VAL A 83 10.82 -7.15 6.07
N GLY A 84 10.48 -7.60 4.88
CA GLY A 84 11.41 -8.13 3.90
C GLY A 84 11.32 -7.42 2.55
N LYS A 85 11.61 -8.16 1.49
CA LYS A 85 11.81 -7.64 0.13
C LYS A 85 10.54 -7.09 -0.52
N TYR A 86 9.36 -7.58 -0.12
CA TYR A 86 8.08 -7.21 -0.72
C TYR A 86 7.33 -6.15 0.10
N PHE A 87 7.96 -5.64 1.15
CA PHE A 87 7.44 -4.51 1.91
C PHE A 87 7.48 -3.22 1.09
N VAL A 88 6.33 -2.57 0.91
CA VAL A 88 6.22 -1.34 0.12
C VAL A 88 6.35 -0.09 0.98
N GLY A 89 5.66 -0.03 2.10
CA GLY A 89 5.69 1.16 2.93
C GLY A 89 4.71 1.14 4.09
N TYR A 90 4.68 2.24 4.82
CA TYR A 90 3.85 2.43 6.00
C TYR A 90 2.61 3.27 5.70
N VAL A 91 1.58 3.09 6.52
CA VAL A 91 0.36 3.89 6.47
C VAL A 91 0.09 4.49 7.85
N LEU A 92 -0.30 5.75 7.89
CA LEU A 92 -0.92 6.39 9.04
C LEU A 92 -2.43 6.38 8.81
N ASP A 93 -3.14 5.67 9.67
CA ASP A 93 -4.59 5.56 9.68
C ASP A 93 -5.13 6.56 10.70
N VAL A 94 -5.80 7.61 10.21
CA VAL A 94 -6.13 8.83 10.96
C VAL A 94 -7.64 9.03 10.97
N GLU A 95 -8.30 8.47 11.97
CA GLU A 95 -9.77 8.54 12.11
C GLU A 95 -10.28 8.71 13.54
N ALA A 96 -9.38 8.81 14.52
CA ALA A 96 -9.71 8.98 15.94
C ALA A 96 -9.83 10.44 16.39
N GLY A 97 -10.02 11.39 15.48
CA GLY A 97 -10.05 12.82 15.78
C GLY A 97 -8.67 13.39 16.13
N ASN A 98 -7.65 12.89 15.46
CA ASN A 98 -6.25 13.27 15.62
C ASN A 98 -6.01 14.73 15.21
N GLU A 99 -5.07 15.39 15.87
CA GLU A 99 -4.74 16.78 15.56
C GLU A 99 -3.83 16.88 14.33
N ALA A 100 -4.20 17.72 13.36
CA ALA A 100 -3.48 17.86 12.08
C ALA A 100 -1.99 18.19 12.25
N GLY A 101 -1.62 18.94 13.29
CA GLY A 101 -0.20 19.23 13.61
C GLY A 101 0.59 17.97 13.94
N ASN A 102 0.04 17.16 14.83
CA ASN A 102 0.66 15.91 15.27
C ASN A 102 0.72 14.87 14.14
N VAL A 103 -0.34 14.77 13.34
CA VAL A 103 -0.38 13.92 12.13
C VAL A 103 0.70 14.34 11.13
N ARG A 104 0.89 15.66 10.94
CA ARG A 104 1.95 16.19 10.07
C ARG A 104 3.33 15.78 10.54
N ASP A 105 3.59 15.85 11.84
CA ASP A 105 4.88 15.48 12.42
C ASP A 105 5.17 13.98 12.30
N ALA A 106 4.15 13.15 12.53
CA ALA A 106 4.22 11.70 12.30
C ALA A 106 4.48 11.37 10.82
N LEU A 107 3.78 12.05 9.90
CA LEU A 107 3.96 11.87 8.46
C LEU A 107 5.39 12.25 8.03
N LYS A 108 5.88 13.42 8.44
CA LYS A 108 7.25 13.87 8.16
C LYS A 108 8.32 12.91 8.69
N TYR A 109 8.09 12.34 9.86
CA TYR A 109 8.99 11.33 10.41
C TYR A 109 9.10 10.12 9.48
N LEU A 110 7.98 9.55 9.02
CA LEU A 110 7.99 8.41 8.10
C LEU A 110 8.61 8.76 6.74
N GLU A 111 8.29 9.93 6.20
CA GLU A 111 8.87 10.44 4.94
C GLU A 111 10.39 10.59 5.04
N GLY A 112 10.89 11.03 6.20
CA GLY A 112 12.33 11.15 6.49
C GLY A 112 13.08 9.82 6.48
N LEU A 113 12.40 8.70 6.72
CA LEU A 113 12.96 7.35 6.65
C LEU A 113 13.10 6.81 5.21
N LYS A 114 12.68 7.58 4.20
CA LYS A 114 12.73 7.25 2.77
C LYS A 114 11.82 6.07 2.36
N TYR A 115 10.93 5.63 3.23
CA TYR A 115 9.88 4.69 2.84
C TYR A 115 8.79 5.40 2.02
N LYS A 116 8.02 4.61 1.26
CA LYS A 116 6.74 5.09 0.76
C LYS A 116 5.76 5.16 1.93
N VAL A 117 4.86 6.14 1.89
CA VAL A 117 3.90 6.37 2.96
C VAL A 117 2.51 6.54 2.36
N MET A 118 1.48 6.12 3.06
CA MET A 118 0.11 6.54 2.81
C MET A 118 -0.43 7.27 4.03
N LEU A 119 -1.24 8.31 3.78
CA LEU A 119 -2.06 8.97 4.77
C LEU A 119 -3.51 8.63 4.47
N TYR A 120 -4.14 7.90 5.40
CA TYR A 120 -5.56 7.54 5.33
C TYR A 120 -6.39 8.40 6.28
N HIS A 121 -7.57 8.82 5.82
CA HIS A 121 -8.62 9.40 6.63
C HIS A 121 -10.00 9.25 5.97
N MET A 122 -11.05 9.47 6.75
CA MET A 122 -12.43 9.48 6.24
C MET A 122 -12.70 10.72 5.38
N TYR A 123 -13.56 10.59 4.38
CA TYR A 123 -14.00 11.71 3.53
C TYR A 123 -14.51 12.91 4.34
N ALA A 124 -15.23 12.65 5.43
CA ALA A 124 -15.76 13.69 6.32
C ALA A 124 -14.67 14.53 7.00
N ASP A 125 -13.47 13.97 7.20
CA ASP A 125 -12.37 14.60 7.93
C ASP A 125 -11.45 15.43 7.04
N TYR A 126 -11.74 15.53 5.75
CA TYR A 126 -10.90 16.26 4.79
C TYR A 126 -10.59 17.70 5.23
N ALA A 127 -11.59 18.42 5.79
CA ALA A 127 -11.39 19.80 6.24
C ALA A 127 -10.28 19.91 7.28
N SER A 128 -10.14 18.91 8.17
CA SER A 128 -9.11 18.83 9.21
C SER A 128 -7.71 18.54 8.62
N TYR A 129 -7.64 17.68 7.60
CA TYR A 129 -6.35 17.19 7.09
C TYR A 129 -5.92 17.74 5.73
N LYS A 130 -6.71 18.61 5.08
CA LYS A 130 -6.40 19.17 3.76
C LYS A 130 -5.02 19.81 3.65
N THR A 131 -4.54 20.48 4.70
CA THR A 131 -3.22 21.10 4.73
C THR A 131 -2.09 20.08 4.89
N VAL A 132 -2.33 18.99 5.63
CA VAL A 132 -1.40 17.86 5.75
C VAL A 132 -1.29 17.15 4.41
N VAL A 133 -2.42 16.84 3.78
CA VAL A 133 -2.49 16.23 2.44
C VAL A 133 -1.78 17.08 1.39
N ALA A 134 -2.02 18.41 1.38
CA ALA A 134 -1.38 19.32 0.43
C ALA A 134 0.14 19.40 0.62
N GLY A 135 0.63 19.27 1.85
CA GLY A 135 2.05 19.34 2.18
C GLY A 135 2.79 18.00 2.15
N ARG A 136 2.13 16.90 1.72
CA ARG A 136 2.74 15.57 1.67
C ARG A 136 3.92 15.50 0.69
N GLY A 137 4.89 14.65 1.00
CA GLY A 137 6.03 14.40 0.14
C GLY A 137 5.68 13.64 -1.14
N LYS A 138 6.56 13.70 -2.12
CA LYS A 138 6.38 13.02 -3.43
C LYS A 138 6.21 11.50 -3.33
N ASN A 139 6.73 10.88 -2.27
CA ASN A 139 6.63 9.44 -2.02
C ASN A 139 5.45 9.09 -1.09
N THR A 140 4.55 10.03 -0.83
CA THR A 140 3.35 9.83 -0.02
C THR A 140 2.11 9.83 -0.91
N ALA A 141 1.27 8.80 -0.77
CA ALA A 141 -0.04 8.75 -1.40
C ALA A 141 -1.13 9.17 -0.40
N TRP A 142 -2.18 9.75 -0.94
CA TRP A 142 -3.37 10.07 -0.21
C TRP A 142 -4.41 8.98 -0.39
N TRP A 143 -4.84 8.38 0.72
CA TRP A 143 -5.86 7.35 0.80
C TRP A 143 -7.06 7.88 1.58
N GLU A 144 -8.25 7.77 1.00
CA GLU A 144 -9.49 8.30 1.59
C GLU A 144 -10.61 7.29 1.52
N ALA A 145 -11.38 7.17 2.61
CA ALA A 145 -12.58 6.35 2.66
C ALA A 145 -13.85 7.15 2.37
N ARG A 146 -14.66 6.66 1.41
CA ARG A 146 -16.02 7.12 1.16
C ARG A 146 -16.87 5.99 0.63
N TYR A 147 -17.71 5.42 1.45
CA TYR A 147 -18.41 4.16 1.15
C TYR A 147 -19.63 4.33 0.24
N GLY A 148 -20.29 5.46 0.26
CA GLY A 148 -21.52 5.64 -0.53
C GLY A 148 -22.64 4.74 -0.03
N ARG A 149 -23.14 3.81 -0.88
CA ARG A 149 -24.15 2.83 -0.49
C ARG A 149 -23.65 1.72 0.40
N ASN A 150 -22.37 1.53 0.43
CA ASN A 150 -21.69 0.50 1.22
C ASN A 150 -22.19 -0.94 0.98
N ASP A 151 -22.35 -1.30 -0.27
CA ASP A 151 -22.87 -2.59 -0.73
C ASP A 151 -21.82 -3.51 -1.38
N GLY A 152 -20.55 -3.23 -1.15
CA GLY A 152 -19.42 -3.96 -1.74
C GLY A 152 -19.12 -3.58 -3.18
N VAL A 153 -19.85 -2.61 -3.75
CA VAL A 153 -19.71 -2.19 -5.15
C VAL A 153 -19.37 -0.69 -5.24
N TYR A 154 -18.30 -0.39 -5.96
CA TYR A 154 -17.95 1.00 -6.22
C TYR A 154 -19.05 1.73 -7.00
N SER A 155 -19.37 2.94 -6.57
CA SER A 155 -20.31 3.83 -7.28
C SER A 155 -19.67 5.19 -7.53
N ALA A 156 -19.66 5.61 -8.80
CA ALA A 156 -19.16 6.94 -9.20
C ALA A 156 -20.01 8.13 -8.68
N LYS A 157 -21.18 7.86 -8.11
CA LYS A 157 -22.01 8.87 -7.43
C LYS A 157 -21.38 9.37 -6.12
N TYR A 158 -20.45 8.62 -5.56
CA TYR A 158 -19.77 8.94 -4.30
C TYR A 158 -18.26 9.05 -4.53
N PRO A 159 -17.80 10.07 -5.28
CA PRO A 159 -16.39 10.23 -5.59
C PRO A 159 -15.61 10.63 -4.32
N CYS A 160 -14.37 10.20 -4.21
CA CYS A 160 -13.39 10.77 -3.28
C CYS A 160 -13.00 12.20 -3.70
N HIS A 161 -12.29 12.92 -2.85
CA HIS A 161 -11.77 14.23 -3.19
C HIS A 161 -10.76 14.16 -4.36
N ARG A 162 -10.61 15.31 -5.05
CA ARG A 162 -9.62 15.43 -6.14
C ARG A 162 -8.21 15.28 -5.59
N GLY A 163 -7.40 14.45 -6.24
CA GLY A 163 -6.02 14.15 -5.84
C GLY A 163 -5.86 12.96 -4.92
N VAL A 164 -6.96 12.31 -4.50
CA VAL A 164 -6.92 11.01 -3.80
C VAL A 164 -6.39 9.96 -4.75
N GLU A 165 -5.44 9.16 -4.31
CA GLU A 165 -4.76 8.16 -5.14
C GLU A 165 -5.27 6.75 -4.87
N LEU A 166 -5.68 6.46 -3.62
CA LEU A 166 -6.37 5.22 -3.23
C LEU A 166 -7.69 5.57 -2.56
N HIS A 167 -8.78 4.94 -2.98
CA HIS A 167 -10.13 5.20 -2.46
C HIS A 167 -10.71 3.91 -1.88
N GLN A 168 -10.92 3.88 -0.57
CA GLN A 168 -11.66 2.83 0.12
C GLN A 168 -13.15 3.11 -0.08
N PHE A 169 -13.82 2.29 -0.86
CA PHE A 169 -15.19 2.56 -1.31
C PHE A 169 -16.24 1.73 -0.59
N THR A 170 -15.84 0.79 0.27
CA THR A 170 -16.75 -0.06 1.05
C THR A 170 -15.99 -0.77 2.18
N ASP A 171 -16.69 -1.09 3.27
CA ASP A 171 -16.31 -2.07 4.30
C ASP A 171 -17.16 -3.36 4.23
N ALA A 172 -18.08 -3.43 3.27
CA ALA A 172 -18.97 -4.57 3.02
C ALA A 172 -18.54 -5.41 1.79
N GLY A 173 -17.24 -5.37 1.46
CA GLY A 173 -16.69 -6.02 0.30
C GLY A 173 -16.58 -7.55 0.42
N THR A 174 -16.29 -8.19 -0.71
CA THR A 174 -15.95 -9.62 -0.78
C THR A 174 -14.68 -9.78 -1.59
N CYS A 175 -13.70 -10.48 -1.03
CA CYS A 175 -12.44 -10.78 -1.70
C CYS A 175 -12.15 -12.28 -1.70
N PRO A 176 -11.86 -12.87 -2.87
CA PRO A 176 -11.43 -14.28 -2.96
C PRO A 176 -10.22 -14.53 -2.06
N GLY A 177 -10.25 -15.65 -1.35
CA GLY A 177 -9.19 -16.07 -0.43
C GLY A 177 -9.22 -15.41 0.95
N ILE A 178 -10.05 -14.34 1.16
CA ILE A 178 -10.25 -13.72 2.47
C ILE A 178 -11.66 -13.96 2.96
N GLY A 179 -12.67 -13.39 2.30
CA GLY A 179 -14.07 -13.59 2.70
C GLY A 179 -14.97 -12.43 2.33
N LYS A 180 -15.95 -12.18 3.21
CA LYS A 180 -16.96 -11.12 3.08
C LYS A 180 -16.81 -10.11 4.21
N SER A 181 -17.47 -8.95 4.05
CA SER A 181 -17.51 -7.86 5.05
C SER A 181 -16.11 -7.36 5.36
N LEU A 182 -15.39 -6.95 4.32
CA LEU A 182 -14.04 -6.40 4.43
C LEU A 182 -13.89 -5.14 3.55
N ASP A 183 -12.90 -4.37 3.90
CA ASP A 183 -12.55 -3.14 3.21
C ASP A 183 -12.01 -3.42 1.82
N LEU A 184 -12.54 -2.70 0.84
CA LEU A 184 -12.05 -2.76 -0.53
C LEU A 184 -11.73 -1.37 -1.07
N ASN A 185 -10.62 -1.33 -1.78
CA ASN A 185 -10.06 -0.13 -2.36
C ASN A 185 -10.06 -0.17 -3.89
N ARG A 186 -9.89 1.01 -4.46
CA ARG A 186 -9.61 1.21 -5.88
C ARG A 186 -8.53 2.26 -6.07
N ILE A 187 -7.68 2.05 -7.05
CA ILE A 187 -6.72 3.07 -7.49
C ILE A 187 -7.50 4.05 -8.38
N THR A 188 -7.43 5.33 -8.05
CA THR A 188 -8.27 6.36 -8.68
C THR A 188 -7.79 6.83 -10.04
N GLY A 189 -6.47 6.69 -10.32
CA GLY A 189 -5.82 7.26 -11.49
C GLY A 189 -5.48 8.76 -11.35
N GLN A 190 -5.68 9.36 -10.17
CA GLN A 190 -5.46 10.79 -9.93
C GLN A 190 -4.02 11.13 -9.48
N GLY A 191 -3.06 10.23 -9.66
CA GLY A 191 -1.67 10.44 -9.26
C GLY A 191 -0.88 9.14 -9.32
N LYS A 192 -0.69 8.46 -8.18
CA LYS A 192 0.03 7.18 -8.15
C LYS A 192 -0.72 6.10 -8.91
N ASN A 193 0.01 5.31 -9.70
CA ASN A 193 -0.51 4.17 -10.45
C ASN A 193 -0.33 2.85 -9.64
N GLU A 194 -0.88 1.75 -10.15
CA GLU A 194 -0.79 0.43 -9.53
C GLU A 194 0.67 0.01 -9.25
N GLU A 195 1.57 0.26 -10.20
CA GLU A 195 2.98 -0.05 -10.06
C GLU A 195 3.59 0.63 -8.83
N TRP A 196 3.22 1.88 -8.57
CA TRP A 196 3.71 2.59 -7.39
C TRP A 196 3.31 1.90 -6.09
N PHE A 197 2.05 1.42 -5.99
CA PHE A 197 1.56 0.70 -4.80
C PHE A 197 2.17 -0.68 -4.62
N MET A 198 2.71 -1.27 -5.69
CA MET A 198 3.30 -2.62 -5.69
C MET A 198 4.83 -2.64 -5.56
N THR A 199 5.50 -1.52 -5.82
CA THR A 199 6.97 -1.48 -5.86
C THR A 199 7.52 -1.12 -4.49
N PRO A 200 8.31 -1.98 -3.81
CA PRO A 200 9.00 -1.67 -2.56
C PRO A 200 9.83 -0.38 -2.64
N SER A 201 10.01 0.29 -1.49
CA SER A 201 10.64 1.62 -1.44
C SER A 201 12.12 1.63 -1.87
N ASP A 202 12.82 0.54 -1.68
CA ASP A 202 14.22 0.33 -2.07
C ASP A 202 14.38 -0.17 -3.51
N MET A 203 13.27 -0.54 -4.17
CA MET A 203 13.28 -1.02 -5.55
C MET A 203 13.00 0.11 -6.54
N LYS A 204 13.68 0.05 -7.68
CA LYS A 204 13.35 0.91 -8.83
C LYS A 204 12.06 0.43 -9.49
N SER A 205 11.29 1.35 -10.07
CA SER A 205 10.11 0.98 -10.85
C SER A 205 10.47 0.10 -12.05
N ASN A 206 9.55 -0.74 -12.51
CA ASN A 206 9.74 -1.56 -13.71
C ASN A 206 10.09 -0.71 -14.93
N THR A 207 9.55 0.50 -15.05
CA THR A 207 9.89 1.45 -16.11
C THR A 207 11.34 1.94 -16.02
N ALA A 208 11.85 2.21 -14.81
CA ALA A 208 13.25 2.59 -14.60
C ALA A 208 14.19 1.42 -14.96
N ILE A 209 13.84 0.21 -14.53
CA ILE A 209 14.59 -1.01 -14.88
C ILE A 209 14.53 -1.31 -16.39
N ALA A 210 13.38 -1.12 -17.04
CA ALA A 210 13.28 -1.29 -18.50
C ALA A 210 14.24 -0.36 -19.25
N LYS A 211 14.36 0.89 -18.82
CA LYS A 211 15.36 1.82 -19.38
C LYS A 211 16.80 1.35 -19.12
N GLU A 212 17.10 0.80 -17.98
CA GLU A 212 18.41 0.20 -17.67
C GLU A 212 18.67 -1.07 -18.52
N VAL A 213 17.65 -1.86 -18.79
CA VAL A 213 17.74 -3.01 -19.73
C VAL A 213 18.09 -2.54 -21.12
N ILE A 214 17.43 -1.52 -21.65
CA ILE A 214 17.73 -0.91 -22.96
C ILE A 214 19.16 -0.35 -22.97
N ALA A 215 19.60 0.24 -21.86
CA ALA A 215 20.97 0.72 -21.70
C ALA A 215 22.02 -0.41 -21.46
N GLY A 216 21.66 -1.68 -21.59
CA GLY A 216 22.59 -2.83 -21.49
C GLY A 216 23.02 -3.22 -20.07
N LYS A 217 22.49 -2.60 -19.00
CA LYS A 217 22.94 -2.84 -17.62
C LYS A 217 22.55 -4.20 -17.03
N TRP A 218 21.64 -4.92 -17.68
CA TRP A 218 21.04 -6.16 -17.15
C TRP A 218 21.39 -7.40 -17.97
N SER A 219 22.45 -7.36 -18.79
CA SER A 219 22.84 -8.48 -19.66
C SER A 219 21.76 -8.83 -20.72
N ASN A 220 21.79 -10.02 -21.32
CA ASN A 220 20.89 -10.44 -22.38
C ASN A 220 20.30 -11.84 -22.11
N GLY A 221 19.18 -12.17 -22.81
CA GLY A 221 18.59 -13.50 -22.84
C GLY A 221 18.28 -14.08 -21.46
N ILE A 222 18.66 -15.32 -21.25
CA ILE A 222 18.40 -16.07 -19.99
C ILE A 222 19.09 -15.42 -18.80
N GLU A 223 20.28 -14.88 -18.96
CA GLU A 223 21.03 -14.24 -17.89
C GLU A 223 20.33 -12.94 -17.43
N ARG A 224 19.76 -12.17 -18.33
CA ARG A 224 18.91 -11.01 -17.98
C ARG A 224 17.74 -11.45 -17.11
N LYS A 225 17.02 -12.51 -17.53
CA LYS A 225 15.90 -13.04 -16.77
C LYS A 225 16.34 -13.44 -15.36
N ARG A 226 17.40 -14.23 -15.25
CA ARG A 226 17.94 -14.68 -13.97
C ARG A 226 18.31 -13.52 -13.03
N ARG A 227 19.01 -12.49 -13.55
CA ARG A 227 19.41 -11.31 -12.77
C ARG A 227 18.21 -10.50 -12.30
N LEU A 228 17.25 -10.25 -13.17
CA LEU A 228 16.04 -9.49 -12.81
C LEU A 228 15.21 -10.22 -11.75
N GLU A 229 14.99 -11.52 -11.92
CA GLU A 229 14.26 -12.34 -10.97
C GLU A 229 14.99 -12.47 -9.62
N ALA A 230 16.30 -12.62 -9.63
CA ALA A 230 17.12 -12.62 -8.42
C ALA A 230 17.06 -11.27 -7.67
N ALA A 231 16.98 -10.16 -8.42
CA ALA A 231 16.78 -8.83 -7.85
C ALA A 231 15.32 -8.56 -7.42
N GLY A 232 14.38 -9.51 -7.64
CA GLY A 232 12.99 -9.41 -7.24
C GLY A 232 12.05 -8.80 -8.26
N TYR A 233 12.52 -8.55 -9.45
CA TYR A 233 11.69 -7.98 -10.51
C TYR A 233 10.93 -9.05 -11.28
N ASN A 234 9.76 -8.69 -11.80
CA ASN A 234 9.03 -9.51 -12.75
C ASN A 234 9.61 -9.31 -14.15
N TYR A 235 10.37 -10.30 -14.65
CA TYR A 235 11.00 -10.25 -15.97
C TYR A 235 9.99 -9.99 -17.11
N ALA A 236 8.84 -10.68 -17.10
CA ALA A 236 7.84 -10.55 -18.16
C ALA A 236 7.24 -9.13 -18.20
N ALA A 237 6.95 -8.54 -17.04
CA ALA A 237 6.45 -7.17 -16.95
C ALA A 237 7.48 -6.16 -17.46
N ILE A 238 8.75 -6.32 -17.09
CA ILE A 238 9.83 -5.44 -17.57
C ILE A 238 10.02 -5.59 -19.07
N GLN A 239 10.07 -6.83 -19.60
CA GLN A 239 10.26 -7.07 -21.02
C GLN A 239 9.13 -6.47 -21.86
N LYS A 240 7.87 -6.52 -21.39
CA LYS A 240 6.73 -5.84 -22.03
C LYS A 240 6.94 -4.33 -22.13
N ILE A 241 7.49 -3.70 -21.09
CA ILE A 241 7.80 -2.27 -21.11
C ILE A 241 8.98 -1.99 -22.06
N VAL A 242 10.02 -2.82 -22.03
CA VAL A 242 11.17 -2.70 -22.97
C VAL A 242 10.68 -2.72 -24.42
N ASN A 243 9.85 -3.71 -24.77
CA ASN A 243 9.32 -3.81 -26.13
C ASN A 243 8.55 -2.54 -26.53
N LYS A 244 7.66 -2.07 -25.64
CA LYS A 244 6.88 -0.83 -25.88
C LYS A 244 7.74 0.44 -26.00
N LEU A 245 8.91 0.48 -25.38
CA LEU A 245 9.82 1.64 -25.47
C LEU A 245 10.72 1.60 -26.71
N LEU A 246 10.79 0.47 -27.41
CA LEU A 246 11.58 0.27 -28.63
C LEU A 246 10.72 0.33 -29.90
N GLU A 247 9.38 0.35 -29.77
CA GLU A 247 8.40 0.64 -30.82
C GLU A 247 8.37 2.16 -31.12
#